data_b050129f8ae081399ab4207427596459
#
_entry.id   b050129f8ae081399ab4207427596459
#
_cell.length_a   1.000
_cell.length_b   1.000
_cell.length_c   1.000
_cell.angle_alpha   90.00
_cell.angle_beta   90.00
_cell.angle_gamma   90.00
#
_symmetry.space_group_name_H-M   'P 1'
#
loop_
_entity.id
_entity.type
_entity.pdbx_description
1 polymer ?
#
loop_
_entity_poly.entity_id
_entity_poly.type
_entity_poly.pdbx_seq_one_letter_code
_entity_poly.pdbx_strand_id
1 'polypeptide(L)'
;MIDIHAHILPGIDDGAEDMYDTLEMARMAADSGVDKIIATPHCNIPGMYGNYFGKEYIDRYESVVRAVRKEKIPIEILPGMEVFSTEDLPELIVNHKIMPLNQSRYILMEFAFDEDPEFADSILKRVEEVGARPVIAHAERYEFIQDYPQIAYRWFRKGYVLSLIHISEPTRQEAIS
;
A
#
# COMPACT_ATOMS: atom_id res chain seq x y z
N MET A 1 5.75 14.17 9.08
CA MET A 1 4.57 13.29 8.81
C MET A 1 5.04 12.03 8.10
N ILE A 2 4.31 10.89 8.23
CA ILE A 2 4.66 9.63 7.52
C ILE A 2 3.53 9.31 6.56
N ASP A 3 3.85 9.15 5.27
CA ASP A 3 2.95 8.60 4.27
C ASP A 3 3.11 7.08 4.24
N ILE A 4 2.04 6.35 4.47
CA ILE A 4 2.07 4.88 4.57
C ILE A 4 1.55 4.17 3.32
N HIS A 5 1.15 4.92 2.27
CA HIS A 5 0.57 4.38 1.05
C HIS A 5 0.97 5.22 -0.16
N ALA A 6 2.03 4.83 -0.87
CA ALA A 6 2.52 5.54 -2.05
C ALA A 6 3.15 4.60 -3.09
N HIS A 7 2.72 4.73 -4.34
CA HIS A 7 3.22 3.96 -5.49
C HIS A 7 4.42 4.67 -6.12
N ILE A 8 5.49 4.80 -5.34
CA ILE A 8 6.67 5.60 -5.68
C ILE A 8 7.78 4.79 -6.36
N LEU A 9 7.66 3.45 -6.46
CA LEU A 9 8.67 2.61 -7.13
C LEU A 9 8.48 2.67 -8.65
N PRO A 10 9.51 3.05 -9.44
CA PRO A 10 9.34 3.34 -10.86
C PRO A 10 9.06 2.09 -11.69
N GLY A 11 8.03 2.16 -12.54
CA GLY A 11 7.71 1.16 -13.58
C GLY A 11 7.42 -0.24 -13.04
N ILE A 12 6.91 -0.37 -11.82
CA ILE A 12 6.54 -1.65 -11.22
C ILE A 12 5.01 -1.86 -11.20
N ASP A 13 4.26 -0.78 -11.17
CA ASP A 13 2.79 -0.75 -11.14
C ASP A 13 2.27 0.50 -11.89
N ASP A 14 1.08 0.97 -11.56
CA ASP A 14 0.42 2.14 -12.16
C ASP A 14 0.80 3.49 -11.50
N GLY A 15 1.77 3.48 -10.57
CA GLY A 15 2.29 4.68 -9.91
C GLY A 15 3.30 5.45 -10.75
N ALA A 16 4.51 5.65 -10.19
CA ALA A 16 5.60 6.33 -10.91
C ALA A 16 6.02 5.55 -12.18
N GLU A 17 5.97 6.21 -13.34
CA GLU A 17 6.37 5.57 -14.60
C GLU A 17 7.87 5.33 -14.66
N ASP A 18 8.65 6.31 -14.18
CA ASP A 18 10.11 6.26 -14.19
C ASP A 18 10.72 6.93 -12.94
N MET A 19 12.06 7.02 -12.91
CA MET A 19 12.77 7.63 -11.79
C MET A 19 12.54 9.14 -11.70
N TYR A 20 12.20 9.80 -12.79
CA TYR A 20 11.89 11.24 -12.77
C TYR A 20 10.59 11.46 -11.99
N ASP A 21 9.53 10.70 -12.29
CA ASP A 21 8.26 10.76 -11.57
C ASP A 21 8.44 10.42 -10.07
N THR A 22 9.22 9.37 -9.77
CA THR A 22 9.59 9.02 -8.39
C THR A 22 10.18 10.22 -7.64
N LEU A 23 11.14 10.93 -8.25
CA LEU A 23 11.79 12.05 -7.60
C LEU A 23 10.88 13.27 -7.45
N GLU A 24 10.01 13.52 -8.42
CA GLU A 24 8.98 14.57 -8.32
C GLU A 24 7.97 14.26 -7.21
N MET A 25 7.47 13.03 -7.12
CA MET A 25 6.61 12.61 -6.02
C MET A 25 7.29 12.81 -4.67
N ALA A 26 8.58 12.43 -4.55
CA ALA A 26 9.32 12.60 -3.31
C ALA A 26 9.50 14.09 -2.95
N ARG A 27 9.75 14.98 -3.93
CA ARG A 27 9.85 16.43 -3.70
C ARG A 27 8.51 17.02 -3.25
N MET A 28 7.42 16.67 -3.95
CA MET A 28 6.07 17.14 -3.58
C MET A 28 5.68 16.72 -2.16
N ALA A 29 5.99 15.48 -1.79
CA ALA A 29 5.75 14.97 -0.44
C ALA A 29 6.59 15.74 0.60
N ALA A 30 7.88 15.99 0.32
CA ALA A 30 8.74 16.77 1.21
C ALA A 30 8.21 18.21 1.40
N ASP A 31 7.81 18.86 0.32
CA ASP A 31 7.26 20.23 0.34
C ASP A 31 5.93 20.28 1.12
N SER A 32 5.20 19.15 1.15
CA SER A 32 3.97 18.99 1.94
C SER A 32 4.23 18.61 3.42
N GLY A 33 5.49 18.51 3.85
CA GLY A 33 5.88 18.21 5.23
C GLY A 33 5.86 16.70 5.56
N VAL A 34 5.97 15.85 4.55
CA VAL A 34 6.21 14.41 4.74
C VAL A 34 7.71 14.18 4.97
N ASP A 35 8.06 13.44 6.02
CA ASP A 35 9.44 13.08 6.36
C ASP A 35 9.80 11.68 5.88
N LYS A 36 8.78 10.79 5.80
CA LYS A 36 8.95 9.38 5.43
C LYS A 36 7.82 8.93 4.52
N ILE A 37 8.18 8.13 3.52
CA ILE A 37 7.23 7.44 2.63
C ILE A 37 7.46 5.94 2.76
N ILE A 38 6.41 5.16 2.97
CA ILE A 38 6.45 3.72 2.76
C ILE A 38 6.08 3.47 1.29
N ALA A 39 7.03 2.94 0.53
CA ALA A 39 6.79 2.53 -0.85
C ALA A 39 5.90 1.28 -0.85
N THR A 40 4.70 1.40 -1.39
CA THR A 40 3.68 0.34 -1.38
C THR A 40 3.20 0.02 -2.80
N PRO A 41 4.07 -0.53 -3.67
CA PRO A 41 3.61 -0.93 -4.99
C PRO A 41 2.55 -2.04 -4.88
N HIS A 42 1.65 -2.07 -5.87
CA HIS A 42 0.69 -3.16 -6.01
C HIS A 42 1.38 -4.52 -6.09
N CYS A 43 0.84 -5.47 -5.35
CA CYS A 43 1.31 -6.85 -5.29
C CYS A 43 0.12 -7.82 -5.32
N ASN A 44 0.31 -8.99 -5.93
CA ASN A 44 -0.69 -10.08 -5.92
C ASN A 44 -2.00 -9.75 -6.64
N ILE A 45 -2.02 -8.79 -7.59
CA ILE A 45 -3.20 -8.55 -8.43
C ILE A 45 -3.23 -9.58 -9.55
N PRO A 46 -4.22 -10.49 -9.59
CA PRO A 46 -4.27 -11.57 -10.57
C PRO A 46 -4.27 -11.05 -12.02
N GLY A 47 -3.34 -11.55 -12.83
CA GLY A 47 -3.22 -11.17 -14.23
C GLY A 47 -2.63 -9.79 -14.53
N MET A 48 -2.27 -9.01 -13.50
CA MET A 48 -1.70 -7.66 -13.64
C MET A 48 -0.34 -7.53 -12.94
N TYR A 49 -0.32 -7.56 -11.61
CA TYR A 49 0.89 -7.26 -10.82
C TYR A 49 1.23 -8.42 -9.88
N GLY A 50 2.27 -9.20 -10.22
CA GLY A 50 2.84 -10.21 -9.33
C GLY A 50 3.61 -9.57 -8.18
N ASN A 51 4.61 -8.78 -8.50
CA ASN A 51 5.45 -7.91 -7.65
C ASN A 51 5.78 -8.43 -6.24
N TYR A 52 5.94 -9.76 -6.10
CA TYR A 52 6.24 -10.36 -4.79
C TYR A 52 7.60 -9.92 -4.27
N PHE A 53 7.75 -9.94 -2.94
CA PHE A 53 9.02 -9.67 -2.30
C PHE A 53 10.13 -10.61 -2.84
N GLY A 54 11.15 -10.01 -3.40
CA GLY A 54 12.26 -10.70 -4.05
C GLY A 54 13.25 -9.74 -4.68
N LYS A 55 14.13 -10.27 -5.51
CA LYS A 55 15.24 -9.50 -6.08
C LYS A 55 14.78 -8.27 -6.87
N GLU A 56 13.76 -8.40 -7.70
CA GLU A 56 13.28 -7.30 -8.52
C GLU A 56 12.75 -6.13 -7.66
N TYR A 57 11.92 -6.44 -6.66
CA TYR A 57 11.45 -5.44 -5.70
C TYR A 57 12.63 -4.76 -4.98
N ILE A 58 13.59 -5.54 -4.47
CA ILE A 58 14.74 -5.02 -3.73
C ILE A 58 15.58 -4.09 -4.61
N ASP A 59 15.88 -4.51 -5.84
CA ASP A 59 16.70 -3.71 -6.76
C ASP A 59 16.03 -2.35 -7.07
N ARG A 60 14.71 -2.33 -7.29
CA ARG A 60 13.93 -1.09 -7.52
C ARG A 60 13.91 -0.20 -6.27
N TYR A 61 13.55 -0.77 -5.13
CA TYR A 61 13.52 -0.06 -3.85
C TYR A 61 14.88 0.59 -3.55
N GLU A 62 15.96 -0.17 -3.63
CA GLU A 62 17.30 0.38 -3.40
C GLU A 62 17.70 1.46 -4.42
N SER A 63 17.25 1.34 -5.67
CA SER A 63 17.51 2.37 -6.69
C SER A 63 16.85 3.69 -6.31
N VAL A 64 15.61 3.66 -5.81
CA VAL A 64 14.89 4.85 -5.33
C VAL A 64 15.58 5.45 -4.12
N VAL A 65 15.93 4.63 -3.12
CA VAL A 65 16.65 5.11 -1.92
C VAL A 65 17.95 5.81 -2.29
N ARG A 66 18.73 5.25 -3.25
CA ARG A 66 19.95 5.87 -3.73
C ARG A 66 19.69 7.18 -4.48
N ALA A 67 18.65 7.23 -5.32
CA ALA A 67 18.31 8.42 -6.10
C ALA A 67 17.84 9.59 -5.21
N VAL A 68 16.91 9.33 -4.28
CA VAL A 68 16.43 10.33 -3.31
C VAL A 68 17.57 10.91 -2.48
N ARG A 69 18.49 10.05 -2.02
CA ARG A 69 19.68 10.48 -1.27
C ARG A 69 20.62 11.32 -2.14
N LYS A 70 20.88 10.92 -3.38
CA LYS A 70 21.75 11.65 -4.33
C LYS A 70 21.21 13.03 -4.62
N GLU A 71 19.90 13.16 -4.81
CA GLU A 71 19.20 14.42 -5.05
C GLU A 71 19.00 15.25 -3.77
N LYS A 72 19.42 14.73 -2.61
CA LYS A 72 19.30 15.37 -1.29
C LYS A 72 17.87 15.77 -0.93
N ILE A 73 16.88 15.00 -1.39
CA ILE A 73 15.49 15.20 -0.99
C ILE A 73 15.34 14.76 0.48
N PRO A 74 14.78 15.60 1.37
CA PRO A 74 14.75 15.35 2.81
C PRO A 74 13.63 14.36 3.20
N ILE A 75 13.58 13.21 2.52
CA ILE A 75 12.62 12.13 2.74
C ILE A 75 13.35 10.80 2.94
N GLU A 76 12.87 10.00 3.89
CA GLU A 76 13.26 8.62 4.08
C GLU A 76 12.26 7.70 3.37
N ILE A 77 12.74 6.84 2.46
CA ILE A 77 11.92 5.83 1.80
C ILE A 77 12.02 4.52 2.58
N LEU A 78 10.88 3.97 2.96
CA LEU A 78 10.73 2.73 3.73
C LEU A 78 10.07 1.64 2.86
N PRO A 79 10.36 0.35 3.09
CA PRO A 79 9.79 -0.73 2.28
C PRO A 79 8.37 -1.10 2.74
N GLY A 80 7.54 -1.53 1.80
CA GLY A 80 6.20 -2.06 2.02
C GLY A 80 5.59 -2.56 0.72
N MET A 81 4.36 -3.02 0.76
CA MET A 81 3.55 -3.41 -0.40
C MET A 81 2.08 -3.15 -0.11
N GLU A 82 1.32 -2.77 -1.15
CA GLU A 82 -0.14 -2.87 -1.15
C GLU A 82 -0.52 -4.20 -1.78
N VAL A 83 -1.20 -5.06 -1.02
CA VAL A 83 -1.40 -6.46 -1.40
C VAL A 83 -2.86 -6.71 -1.70
N PHE A 84 -3.15 -7.15 -2.92
CA PHE A 84 -4.49 -7.60 -3.27
C PHE A 84 -4.85 -8.88 -2.51
N SER A 85 -6.03 -8.88 -1.89
CA SER A 85 -6.50 -9.94 -0.99
C SER A 85 -7.07 -11.11 -1.77
N THR A 86 -6.33 -12.21 -1.78
CA THR A 86 -6.74 -13.51 -2.34
C THR A 86 -6.84 -14.55 -1.23
N GLU A 87 -7.46 -15.70 -1.51
CA GLU A 87 -7.61 -16.78 -0.52
C GLU A 87 -6.27 -17.30 0.01
N ASP A 88 -5.20 -17.24 -0.79
CA ASP A 88 -3.86 -17.72 -0.44
C ASP A 88 -2.98 -16.63 0.23
N LEU A 89 -3.48 -15.41 0.40
CA LEU A 89 -2.72 -14.33 1.03
C LEU A 89 -2.07 -14.70 2.37
N PRO A 90 -2.75 -15.39 3.32
CA PRO A 90 -2.09 -15.83 4.57
C PRO A 90 -0.88 -16.73 4.32
N GLU A 91 -0.95 -17.59 3.30
CA GLU A 91 0.15 -18.47 2.90
C GLU A 91 1.31 -17.69 2.29
N LEU A 92 1.02 -16.69 1.46
CA LEU A 92 2.04 -15.79 0.90
C LEU A 92 2.77 -15.00 2.01
N ILE A 93 2.06 -14.57 3.05
CA ILE A 93 2.67 -13.90 4.22
C ILE A 93 3.62 -14.85 4.96
N VAL A 94 3.17 -16.07 5.29
CA VAL A 94 3.99 -17.09 5.98
C VAL A 94 5.23 -17.47 5.16
N ASN A 95 5.11 -17.53 3.84
CA ASN A 95 6.21 -17.82 2.92
C ASN A 95 7.10 -16.62 2.60
N HIS A 96 6.95 -15.50 3.32
CA HIS A 96 7.72 -14.27 3.12
C HIS A 96 7.70 -13.73 1.68
N LYS A 97 6.59 -13.89 0.99
CA LYS A 97 6.36 -13.33 -0.36
C LYS A 97 5.87 -11.89 -0.31
N ILE A 98 5.40 -11.45 0.84
CA ILE A 98 4.86 -10.12 1.07
C ILE A 98 5.80 -9.32 1.97
N MET A 99 6.09 -8.06 1.59
CA MET A 99 6.82 -7.12 2.41
C MET A 99 5.82 -6.33 3.26
N PRO A 100 5.81 -6.52 4.58
CA PRO A 100 4.99 -5.71 5.48
C PRO A 100 5.43 -4.24 5.49
N LEU A 101 4.57 -3.34 5.92
CA LEU A 101 4.89 -1.93 6.07
C LEU A 101 6.10 -1.76 7.01
N ASN A 102 7.21 -1.29 6.44
CA ASN A 102 8.48 -1.06 7.14
C ASN A 102 8.93 -2.26 8.00
N GLN A 103 8.85 -3.48 7.45
CA GLN A 103 9.24 -4.73 8.13
C GLN A 103 8.54 -4.95 9.49
N SER A 104 7.41 -4.33 9.70
CA SER A 104 6.57 -4.51 10.88
C SER A 104 5.67 -5.75 10.72
N ARG A 105 4.63 -5.86 11.52
CA ARG A 105 3.58 -6.87 11.31
C ARG A 105 2.37 -6.36 10.54
N TYR A 106 2.36 -5.08 10.14
CA TYR A 106 1.24 -4.47 9.43
C TYR A 106 1.31 -4.75 7.93
N ILE A 107 0.22 -5.25 7.36
CA ILE A 107 0.06 -5.52 5.92
C ILE A 107 -0.99 -4.57 5.38
N LEU A 108 -0.63 -3.76 4.38
CA LEU A 108 -1.57 -2.94 3.65
C LEU A 108 -2.30 -3.85 2.64
N MET A 109 -3.59 -3.99 2.81
CA MET A 109 -4.43 -4.92 2.07
C MET A 109 -5.47 -4.16 1.27
N GLU A 110 -5.66 -4.54 0.01
CA GLU A 110 -6.75 -4.07 -0.83
C GLU A 110 -7.66 -5.23 -1.26
N PHE A 111 -8.89 -4.90 -1.62
CA PHE A 111 -9.91 -5.81 -2.13
C PHE A 111 -10.44 -5.32 -3.48
N ALA A 112 -11.15 -6.18 -4.22
CA ALA A 112 -11.96 -5.72 -5.32
C ALA A 112 -13.04 -4.72 -4.82
N PHE A 113 -13.37 -3.72 -5.63
CA PHE A 113 -14.35 -2.70 -5.18
C PHE A 113 -15.74 -3.28 -4.95
N ASP A 114 -16.09 -4.32 -5.71
CA ASP A 114 -17.34 -5.11 -5.62
C ASP A 114 -17.18 -6.41 -4.81
N GLU A 115 -16.16 -6.50 -3.93
CA GLU A 115 -15.86 -7.70 -3.16
C GLU A 115 -17.00 -8.11 -2.24
N ASP A 116 -17.13 -9.42 -2.00
CA ASP A 116 -18.04 -9.96 -1.00
C ASP A 116 -17.56 -9.61 0.43
N PRO A 117 -18.39 -8.93 1.24
CA PRO A 117 -18.03 -8.59 2.61
C PRO A 117 -17.75 -9.81 3.50
N GLU A 118 -18.34 -10.98 3.22
CA GLU A 118 -18.06 -12.21 3.96
C GLU A 118 -16.65 -12.74 3.65
N PHE A 119 -16.24 -12.66 2.38
CA PHE A 119 -14.87 -12.96 1.98
C PHE A 119 -13.89 -12.00 2.67
N ALA A 120 -14.15 -10.68 2.60
CA ALA A 120 -13.31 -9.68 3.24
C ALA A 120 -13.15 -9.93 4.76
N ASP A 121 -14.23 -10.17 5.47
CA ASP A 121 -14.18 -10.53 6.92
C ASP A 121 -13.38 -11.82 7.17
N SER A 122 -13.51 -12.83 6.30
CA SER A 122 -12.81 -14.10 6.42
C SER A 122 -11.32 -13.95 6.24
N ILE A 123 -10.90 -13.25 5.18
CA ILE A 123 -9.47 -13.10 4.87
C ILE A 123 -8.75 -12.22 5.91
N LEU A 124 -9.39 -11.16 6.40
CA LEU A 124 -8.86 -10.32 7.47
C LEU A 124 -8.56 -11.15 8.72
N LYS A 125 -9.49 -12.03 9.13
CA LYS A 125 -9.32 -12.93 10.27
C LYS A 125 -8.16 -13.90 10.04
N ARG A 126 -8.06 -14.53 8.86
CA ARG A 126 -7.00 -15.48 8.52
C ARG A 126 -5.60 -14.82 8.50
N VAL A 127 -5.53 -13.56 8.07
CA VAL A 127 -4.29 -12.75 8.15
C VAL A 127 -3.89 -12.49 9.60
N GLU A 128 -4.84 -12.23 10.51
CA GLU A 128 -4.53 -12.13 11.94
C GLU A 128 -4.06 -13.46 12.54
N GLU A 129 -4.64 -14.58 12.13
CA GLU A 129 -4.28 -15.92 12.61
C GLU A 129 -2.82 -16.28 12.28
N VAL A 130 -2.25 -15.74 11.21
CA VAL A 130 -0.81 -15.90 10.89
C VAL A 130 0.08 -14.83 11.55
N GLY A 131 -0.46 -14.01 12.46
CA GLY A 131 0.27 -13.03 13.26
C GLY A 131 0.46 -11.65 12.61
N ALA A 132 -0.09 -11.42 11.43
CA ALA A 132 -0.10 -10.12 10.78
C ALA A 132 -1.20 -9.21 11.31
N ARG A 133 -1.13 -7.92 11.00
CA ARG A 133 -2.14 -6.90 11.34
C ARG A 133 -2.63 -6.21 10.08
N PRO A 134 -3.92 -6.35 9.74
CA PRO A 134 -4.50 -5.69 8.59
C PRO A 134 -4.49 -4.15 8.69
N VAL A 135 -4.10 -3.51 7.60
CA VAL A 135 -4.37 -2.11 7.28
C VAL A 135 -5.18 -2.13 5.99
N ILE A 136 -6.42 -1.71 6.02
CA ILE A 136 -7.31 -1.77 4.86
C ILE A 136 -7.11 -0.49 4.04
N ALA A 137 -6.63 -0.65 2.80
CA ALA A 137 -6.43 0.45 1.87
C ALA A 137 -7.77 1.02 1.39
N HIS A 138 -7.81 2.32 1.12
CA HIS A 138 -8.93 3.05 0.50
C HIS A 138 -10.32 2.48 0.83
N ALA A 139 -10.57 2.26 2.13
CA ALA A 139 -11.78 1.57 2.63
C ALA A 139 -13.09 2.20 2.13
N GLU A 140 -13.11 3.50 1.84
CA GLU A 140 -14.26 4.22 1.31
C GLU A 140 -14.62 3.87 -0.13
N ARG A 141 -13.73 3.15 -0.87
CA ARG A 141 -13.99 2.75 -2.26
C ARG A 141 -14.79 1.46 -2.39
N TYR A 142 -14.87 0.65 -1.34
CA TYR A 142 -15.60 -0.63 -1.39
C TYR A 142 -17.10 -0.43 -1.36
N GLU A 143 -17.83 -0.99 -2.34
CA GLU A 143 -19.28 -0.88 -2.47
C GLU A 143 -19.99 -1.34 -1.19
N PHE A 144 -19.56 -2.43 -0.60
CA PHE A 144 -20.14 -2.94 0.64
C PHE A 144 -19.93 -2.02 1.85
N ILE A 145 -18.90 -1.17 1.86
CA ILE A 145 -18.71 -0.14 2.90
C ILE A 145 -19.58 1.08 2.60
N GLN A 146 -19.72 1.46 1.33
CA GLN A 146 -20.59 2.56 0.93
C GLN A 146 -22.06 2.24 1.27
N ASP A 147 -22.50 1.01 0.97
CA ASP A 147 -23.85 0.53 1.26
C ASP A 147 -24.10 0.29 2.76
N TYR A 148 -23.08 -0.22 3.45
CA TYR A 148 -23.16 -0.63 4.87
C TYR A 148 -21.98 -0.07 5.69
N PRO A 149 -21.91 1.23 5.99
CA PRO A 149 -20.79 1.87 6.70
C PRO A 149 -20.51 1.27 8.08
N GLN A 150 -21.49 0.58 8.69
CA GLN A 150 -21.29 -0.14 9.94
C GLN A 150 -20.24 -1.26 9.85
N ILE A 151 -19.90 -1.75 8.64
CA ILE A 151 -18.82 -2.72 8.43
C ILE A 151 -17.48 -2.09 8.78
N ALA A 152 -17.19 -0.89 8.24
CA ALA A 152 -15.98 -0.15 8.59
C ALA A 152 -15.88 0.15 10.09
N TYR A 153 -17.01 0.54 10.72
CA TYR A 153 -17.05 0.75 12.17
C TYR A 153 -16.76 -0.54 12.94
N ARG A 154 -17.31 -1.69 12.51
CA ARG A 154 -17.03 -3.00 13.10
C ARG A 154 -15.55 -3.36 12.99
N TRP A 155 -14.92 -3.13 11.84
CA TRP A 155 -13.50 -3.34 11.62
C TRP A 155 -12.63 -2.46 12.53
N PHE A 156 -12.94 -1.17 12.60
CA PHE A 156 -12.29 -0.24 13.51
C PHE A 156 -12.41 -0.73 14.99
N ARG A 157 -13.59 -1.20 15.40
CA ARG A 157 -13.80 -1.73 16.76
C ARG A 157 -13.02 -3.02 17.04
N LYS A 158 -12.71 -3.81 16.01
CA LYS A 158 -11.80 -4.96 16.11
C LYS A 158 -10.32 -4.56 16.16
N GLY A 159 -10.00 -3.29 15.95
CA GLY A 159 -8.63 -2.77 15.96
C GLY A 159 -7.93 -2.82 14.61
N TYR A 160 -8.66 -2.99 13.50
CA TYR A 160 -8.12 -2.83 12.16
C TYR A 160 -7.87 -1.35 11.86
N VAL A 161 -6.83 -1.08 11.09
CA VAL A 161 -6.51 0.27 10.62
C VAL A 161 -7.15 0.44 9.24
N LEU A 162 -7.84 1.57 9.05
CA LEU A 162 -8.43 1.95 7.77
C LEU A 162 -7.63 3.11 7.19
N SER A 163 -7.10 2.92 5.98
CA SER A 163 -6.44 3.96 5.20
C SER A 163 -7.45 4.56 4.23
N LEU A 164 -7.55 5.90 4.19
CA LEU A 164 -8.47 6.62 3.31
C LEU A 164 -7.67 7.44 2.31
N ILE A 165 -8.12 7.50 1.05
CA ILE A 165 -7.43 8.19 -0.05
C ILE A 165 -7.21 9.67 0.24
N HIS A 166 -8.17 10.35 0.85
CA HIS A 166 -8.05 11.77 1.17
C HIS A 166 -6.88 12.11 2.10
N ILE A 167 -6.24 11.09 2.66
CA ILE A 167 -5.08 11.23 3.57
C ILE A 167 -3.79 10.80 2.87
N SER A 168 -3.86 9.89 1.90
CA SER A 168 -2.70 9.18 1.33
C SER A 168 -2.32 9.58 -0.10
N GLU A 169 -3.21 10.18 -0.88
CA GLU A 169 -2.88 10.64 -2.23
C GLU A 169 -2.91 12.17 -2.29
N PRO A 170 -1.76 12.87 -2.41
CA PRO A 170 -1.75 14.24 -2.87
C PRO A 170 -2.24 14.25 -4.31
N THR A 171 -3.46 14.70 -4.48
CA THR A 171 -4.28 14.83 -5.67
C THR A 171 -3.54 14.95 -7.01
N ARG A 172 -3.47 13.85 -7.76
CA ARG A 172 -3.28 13.88 -9.21
C ARG A 172 -4.56 14.33 -9.94
N GLN A 173 -5.67 14.47 -9.23
CA GLN A 173 -7.00 14.73 -9.80
C GLN A 173 -7.32 16.21 -10.09
N GLU A 174 -6.53 17.17 -9.63
CA GLU A 174 -6.76 18.59 -9.91
C GLU A 174 -5.98 19.16 -11.11
N ALA A 175 -5.20 18.33 -11.80
CA ALA A 175 -4.41 18.76 -12.97
C ALA A 175 -5.14 18.57 -14.33
N ILE A 176 -6.40 18.13 -14.33
CA ILE A 176 -7.22 17.99 -15.54
C ILE A 176 -8.54 18.76 -15.33
N SER A 177 -8.42 20.07 -15.41
CA SER A 177 -9.56 20.98 -15.64
C SER A 177 -9.14 22.06 -16.63
#